data_998b2a247a2542835143e21059a853aa
#
_entry.id   998b2a247a2542835143e21059a853aa
#
_cell.length_a   1.000
_cell.length_b   1.000
_cell.length_c   1.000
_cell.angle_alpha   90.00
_cell.angle_beta   90.00
_cell.angle_gamma   90.00
#
_symmetry.space_group_name_H-M   'P 1'
#
loop_
_entity.id
_entity.type
_entity.pdbx_description
1 polymer ?
#
loop_
_entity_poly.entity_id
_entity_poly.type
_entity_poly.pdbx_seq_one_letter_code
_entity_poly.pdbx_strand_id
1 'polypeptide(L)'
;MERLSNIELGTFSRLLNRGGYVLDFSTNDFDAFTMSSVGVALCDRYKMSKGKSLSAYLNEASDEDKVKLLKDLLDYYEENYEAEYRADLESPRYSAEYERLYHKCRSYKIGRAHV
;
A
#
# COMPACT_ATOMS: atom_id res chain seq x y z
N MET A 1 -3.85 -19.85 3.59
CA MET A 1 -3.33 -18.66 2.91
C MET A 1 -4.40 -17.60 2.86
N GLU A 2 -4.03 -16.38 3.16
CA GLU A 2 -4.97 -15.29 3.12
C GLU A 2 -5.18 -14.80 1.69
N ARG A 3 -6.39 -14.34 1.44
CA ARG A 3 -6.77 -13.86 0.12
C ARG A 3 -7.62 -12.62 0.29
N LEU A 4 -7.30 -11.60 -0.47
CA LEU A 4 -8.05 -10.36 -0.46
C LEU A 4 -9.00 -10.31 -1.64
N SER A 5 -10.23 -9.88 -1.38
CA SER A 5 -11.20 -9.68 -2.44
C SER A 5 -10.84 -8.42 -3.23
N ASN A 6 -11.48 -8.25 -4.38
CA ASN A 6 -11.26 -7.05 -5.19
C ASN A 6 -11.70 -5.79 -4.44
N ILE A 7 -12.73 -5.90 -3.60
CA ILE A 7 -13.17 -4.77 -2.79
C ILE A 7 -12.10 -4.39 -1.77
N GLU A 8 -11.51 -5.38 -1.12
CA GLU A 8 -10.44 -5.13 -0.16
C GLU A 8 -9.20 -4.56 -0.81
N LEU A 9 -8.83 -5.09 -1.99
CA LEU A 9 -7.71 -4.54 -2.74
C LEU A 9 -7.97 -3.08 -3.12
N GLY A 10 -9.20 -2.75 -3.48
CA GLY A 10 -9.58 -1.39 -3.78
C GLY A 10 -9.43 -0.46 -2.58
N THR A 11 -9.75 -0.95 -1.38
CA THR A 11 -9.59 -0.16 -0.17
C THR A 11 -8.11 0.16 0.08
N PHE A 12 -7.23 -0.83 -0.09
CA PHE A 12 -5.79 -0.59 0.02
C PHE A 12 -5.31 0.42 -1.03
N SER A 13 -5.79 0.27 -2.27
CA SER A 13 -5.39 1.22 -3.32
C SER A 13 -5.78 2.64 -2.99
N ARG A 14 -6.97 2.83 -2.43
CA ARG A 14 -7.42 4.19 -2.09
C ARG A 14 -6.60 4.81 -0.98
N LEU A 15 -6.11 3.99 -0.06
CA LEU A 15 -5.24 4.50 1.00
C LEU A 15 -3.84 4.81 0.47
N LEU A 16 -3.28 3.93 -0.34
CA LEU A 16 -1.87 3.96 -0.70
C LEU A 16 -1.59 4.73 -1.98
N ASN A 17 -2.47 4.65 -2.97
CA ASN A 17 -2.25 5.27 -4.27
C ASN A 17 -2.78 6.71 -4.26
N ARG A 18 -1.87 7.66 -4.37
CA ARG A 18 -2.18 9.08 -4.25
C ARG A 18 -1.95 9.77 -5.59
N GLY A 19 -2.86 9.52 -6.55
CA GLY A 19 -2.78 10.18 -7.84
C GLY A 19 -1.58 9.81 -8.68
N GLY A 20 -1.25 8.52 -8.70
CA GLY A 20 -0.08 8.03 -9.44
C GLY A 20 1.16 7.89 -8.58
N TYR A 21 1.12 8.46 -7.39
CA TYR A 21 2.18 8.29 -6.40
C TYR A 21 1.73 7.24 -5.39
N VAL A 22 2.68 6.54 -4.79
CA VAL A 22 2.36 5.65 -3.68
C VAL A 22 2.93 6.30 -2.44
N LEU A 23 2.04 6.79 -1.58
CA LEU A 23 2.39 7.53 -0.38
C LEU A 23 3.39 8.62 -0.72
N ASP A 24 4.52 8.69 -0.02
CA ASP A 24 5.53 9.71 -0.26
C ASP A 24 6.80 9.17 -0.93
N PHE A 25 6.76 7.95 -1.43
CA PHE A 25 7.93 7.34 -2.03
C PHE A 25 8.38 8.06 -3.30
N SER A 26 9.69 8.24 -3.44
CA SER A 26 10.27 8.53 -4.76
C SER A 26 10.26 7.21 -5.55
N THR A 27 10.52 7.30 -6.85
CA THR A 27 10.57 6.09 -7.68
C THR A 27 11.66 5.14 -7.19
N ASN A 28 12.85 5.66 -6.89
CA ASN A 28 13.94 4.82 -6.43
C ASN A 28 13.65 4.20 -5.08
N ASP A 29 13.06 4.98 -4.17
CA ASP A 29 12.74 4.47 -2.84
C ASP A 29 11.63 3.42 -2.91
N PHE A 30 10.65 3.62 -3.78
CA PHE A 30 9.59 2.65 -3.95
C PHE A 30 10.14 1.33 -4.48
N ASP A 31 10.99 1.40 -5.50
CA ASP A 31 11.57 0.19 -6.08
C ASP A 31 12.45 -0.54 -5.06
N ALA A 32 13.21 0.19 -4.25
CA ALA A 32 14.01 -0.43 -3.20
C ALA A 32 13.10 -1.11 -2.17
N PHE A 33 12.00 -0.47 -1.83
CA PHE A 33 11.05 -1.02 -0.87
C PHE A 33 10.41 -2.30 -1.38
N THR A 34 9.91 -2.27 -2.63
CA THR A 34 9.24 -3.45 -3.17
C THR A 34 10.21 -4.59 -3.45
N MET A 35 11.45 -4.27 -3.82
CA MET A 35 12.48 -5.30 -3.96
C MET A 35 12.73 -5.99 -2.62
N SER A 36 12.78 -5.24 -1.54
CA SER A 36 12.97 -5.78 -0.22
C SER A 36 11.78 -6.59 0.25
N SER A 37 10.57 -6.16 -0.11
CA SER A 37 9.34 -6.79 0.34
C SER A 37 9.04 -8.08 -0.42
N VAL A 38 9.04 -8.01 -1.75
CA VAL A 38 8.59 -9.13 -2.59
C VAL A 38 9.58 -9.52 -3.68
N GLY A 39 10.77 -8.95 -3.68
CA GLY A 39 11.82 -9.32 -4.63
C GLY A 39 11.64 -8.76 -6.03
N VAL A 40 10.83 -7.73 -6.19
CA VAL A 40 10.59 -7.12 -7.49
C VAL A 40 10.61 -5.61 -7.37
N ALA A 41 11.40 -4.95 -8.22
CA ALA A 41 11.39 -3.48 -8.29
C ALA A 41 10.27 -3.09 -9.26
N LEU A 42 9.14 -2.65 -8.75
CA LEU A 42 7.91 -2.54 -9.53
C LEU A 42 8.00 -1.52 -10.67
N CYS A 43 8.52 -0.33 -10.41
CA CYS A 43 8.60 0.68 -11.47
C CYS A 43 9.55 0.24 -12.58
N ASP A 44 10.63 -0.40 -12.19
CA ASP A 44 11.57 -0.92 -13.18
C ASP A 44 10.94 -2.03 -14.00
N ARG A 45 10.18 -2.90 -13.37
CA ARG A 45 9.55 -4.01 -14.07
C ARG A 45 8.46 -3.55 -15.02
N TYR A 46 7.59 -2.67 -14.58
CA TYR A 46 6.40 -2.30 -15.37
C TYR A 46 6.60 -1.05 -16.20
N LYS A 47 7.64 -0.27 -15.92
CA LYS A 47 7.94 0.96 -16.68
C LYS A 47 6.77 1.94 -16.65
N MET A 48 6.14 2.08 -15.49
CA MET A 48 4.99 2.96 -15.29
C MET A 48 5.16 3.75 -14.01
N SER A 49 4.23 4.66 -13.74
CA SER A 49 4.24 5.40 -12.47
C SER A 49 4.15 4.43 -11.30
N LYS A 50 4.49 4.92 -10.10
CA LYS A 50 4.44 4.09 -8.90
C LYS A 50 3.04 3.51 -8.68
N GLY A 51 2.01 4.36 -8.81
CA GLY A 51 0.65 3.89 -8.61
C GLY A 51 0.21 2.86 -9.63
N LYS A 52 0.53 3.10 -10.91
CA LYS A 52 0.17 2.15 -11.96
C LYS A 52 0.96 0.85 -11.83
N SER A 53 2.23 0.95 -11.46
CA SER A 53 3.05 -0.25 -11.25
C SER A 53 2.53 -1.09 -10.10
N LEU A 54 2.11 -0.45 -9.02
CA LEU A 54 1.51 -1.16 -7.90
C LEU A 54 0.23 -1.87 -8.34
N SER A 55 -0.64 -1.18 -9.06
CA SER A 55 -1.88 -1.78 -9.54
C SER A 55 -1.62 -2.97 -10.46
N ALA A 56 -0.65 -2.84 -11.37
CA ALA A 56 -0.31 -3.94 -12.27
C ALA A 56 0.18 -5.15 -11.50
N TYR A 57 1.02 -4.92 -10.51
CA TYR A 57 1.54 -6.02 -9.70
C TYR A 57 0.42 -6.71 -8.91
N LEU A 58 -0.48 -5.94 -8.33
CA LEU A 58 -1.57 -6.51 -7.55
C LEU A 58 -2.55 -7.29 -8.43
N ASN A 59 -2.57 -7.04 -9.73
CA ASN A 59 -3.41 -7.80 -10.64
C ASN A 59 -2.83 -9.15 -11.01
N GLU A 60 -1.50 -9.30 -10.97
CA GLU A 60 -0.91 -10.54 -11.46
C GLU A 60 -0.14 -11.34 -10.42
N ALA A 61 0.20 -10.76 -9.29
CA ALA A 61 0.98 -11.46 -8.27
C ALA A 61 0.14 -12.54 -7.58
N SER A 62 0.83 -13.49 -6.97
CA SER A 62 0.15 -14.50 -6.15
C SER A 62 -0.52 -13.84 -4.95
N ASP A 63 -1.50 -14.51 -4.37
CA ASP A 63 -2.16 -13.99 -3.18
C ASP A 63 -1.17 -13.77 -2.05
N GLU A 64 -0.21 -14.67 -1.90
CA GLU A 64 0.80 -14.56 -0.86
C GLU A 64 1.64 -13.30 -1.04
N ASP A 65 2.09 -13.04 -2.26
CA ASP A 65 2.92 -11.87 -2.53
C ASP A 65 2.15 -10.57 -2.43
N LYS A 66 0.88 -10.56 -2.87
CA LYS A 66 0.03 -9.38 -2.70
C LYS A 66 -0.11 -9.03 -1.22
N VAL A 67 -0.42 -10.01 -0.41
CA VAL A 67 -0.62 -9.79 1.01
C VAL A 67 0.67 -9.31 1.67
N LYS A 68 1.80 -9.90 1.31
CA LYS A 68 3.09 -9.51 1.86
C LYS A 68 3.39 -8.04 1.56
N LEU A 69 3.22 -7.65 0.31
CA LEU A 69 3.51 -6.27 -0.08
C LEU A 69 2.56 -5.28 0.60
N LEU A 70 1.27 -5.60 0.62
CA LEU A 70 0.30 -4.69 1.23
C LEU A 70 0.51 -4.57 2.74
N LYS A 71 0.86 -5.67 3.40
CA LYS A 71 1.19 -5.61 4.81
C LYS A 71 2.41 -4.71 5.05
N ASP A 72 3.45 -4.89 4.26
CA ASP A 72 4.66 -4.10 4.42
C ASP A 72 4.38 -2.61 4.17
N LEU A 73 3.57 -2.30 3.17
CA LEU A 73 3.20 -0.91 2.90
C LEU A 73 2.36 -0.32 4.02
N LEU A 74 1.46 -1.11 4.59
CA LEU A 74 0.65 -0.64 5.70
C LEU A 74 1.51 -0.39 6.94
N ASP A 75 2.47 -1.26 7.20
CA ASP A 75 3.40 -1.07 8.30
C ASP A 75 4.24 0.20 8.09
N TYR A 76 4.67 0.44 6.87
CA TYR A 76 5.41 1.65 6.54
C TYR A 76 4.55 2.89 6.80
N TYR A 77 3.30 2.86 6.36
CA TYR A 77 2.39 3.97 6.57
C TYR A 77 2.24 4.27 8.07
N GLU A 78 2.07 3.21 8.85
CA GLU A 78 1.86 3.33 10.28
C GLU A 78 3.08 3.91 10.99
N GLU A 79 4.28 3.42 10.62
CA GLU A 79 5.51 3.87 11.25
C GLU A 79 5.84 5.32 10.94
N ASN A 80 5.42 5.79 9.76
CA ASN A 80 5.75 7.15 9.33
C ASN A 80 4.57 8.10 9.45
N TYR A 81 3.52 7.66 10.13
CA TYR A 81 2.27 8.41 10.16
C TYR A 81 2.45 9.83 10.68
N GLU A 82 3.09 9.97 11.83
CA GLU A 82 3.26 11.28 12.44
C GLU A 82 4.18 12.18 11.62
N ALA A 83 5.24 11.62 11.08
CA ALA A 83 6.24 12.41 10.38
C ALA A 83 5.80 12.79 8.96
N GLU A 84 5.18 11.84 8.25
CA GLU A 84 4.95 12.00 6.82
C GLU A 84 3.50 12.22 6.44
N TYR A 85 2.56 11.66 7.22
CA TYR A 85 1.15 11.66 6.82
C TYR A 85 0.26 12.44 7.76
N ARG A 86 0.84 13.11 8.73
CA ARG A 86 0.08 13.91 9.67
C ARG A 86 -0.76 14.98 8.98
N ALA A 87 -0.31 15.44 7.83
CA ALA A 87 -1.06 16.44 7.08
C ALA A 87 -2.44 15.93 6.68
N ASP A 88 -2.61 14.60 6.58
CA ASP A 88 -3.92 14.03 6.32
C ASP A 88 -4.92 14.42 7.41
N LEU A 89 -4.43 14.62 8.64
CA LEU A 89 -5.27 15.00 9.76
C LEU A 89 -5.60 16.48 9.80
N GLU A 90 -4.80 17.30 9.12
CA GLU A 90 -5.00 18.75 9.15
C GLU A 90 -6.07 19.21 8.19
N SER A 91 -6.40 18.37 7.20
CA SER A 91 -7.50 18.65 6.28
C SER A 91 -8.69 17.83 6.73
N PRO A 92 -9.76 18.45 7.25
CA PRO A 92 -10.89 17.69 7.80
C PRO A 92 -11.47 16.69 6.81
N ARG A 93 -11.49 17.05 5.52
CA ARG A 93 -12.04 16.17 4.51
C ARG A 93 -11.17 14.94 4.29
N TYR A 94 -9.88 15.16 4.08
CA TYR A 94 -8.99 14.03 3.80
C TYR A 94 -8.66 13.24 5.05
N SER A 95 -8.58 13.93 6.17
CA SER A 95 -8.32 13.27 7.45
C SER A 95 -9.35 12.18 7.74
N ALA A 96 -10.62 12.53 7.61
CA ALA A 96 -11.69 11.58 7.91
C ALA A 96 -11.65 10.39 6.93
N GLU A 97 -11.39 10.66 5.67
CA GLU A 97 -11.37 9.60 4.66
C GLU A 97 -10.18 8.66 4.85
N TYR A 98 -8.99 9.21 5.05
CA TYR A 98 -7.80 8.37 5.18
C TYR A 98 -7.80 7.60 6.49
N GLU A 99 -8.31 8.20 7.55
CA GLU A 99 -8.43 7.49 8.81
C GLU A 99 -9.37 6.29 8.67
N ARG A 100 -10.50 6.50 8.02
CA ARG A 100 -11.46 5.41 7.78
C ARG A 100 -10.84 4.30 6.92
N LEU A 101 -10.12 4.69 5.86
CA LEU A 101 -9.47 3.71 5.00
C LEU A 101 -8.40 2.93 5.75
N TYR A 102 -7.62 3.62 6.58
CA TYR A 102 -6.58 2.96 7.36
C TYR A 102 -7.19 1.93 8.30
N HIS A 103 -8.23 2.30 9.02
CA HIS A 103 -8.86 1.37 9.96
C HIS A 103 -9.47 0.17 9.23
N LYS A 104 -10.04 0.40 8.05
CA LYS A 104 -10.55 -0.71 7.25
C LYS A 104 -9.44 -1.65 6.83
N CYS A 105 -8.35 -1.10 6.32
CA CYS A 105 -7.22 -1.93 5.91
C CYS A 105 -6.67 -2.71 7.09
N ARG A 106 -6.57 -2.09 8.25
CA ARG A 106 -6.04 -2.74 9.43
C ARG A 106 -6.97 -3.84 9.94
N SER A 107 -8.26 -3.74 9.65
CA SER A 107 -9.21 -4.76 10.07
C SER A 107 -9.10 -6.03 9.23
N TYR A 108 -8.52 -5.95 8.04
CA TYR A 108 -8.30 -7.12 7.22
C TYR A 108 -7.15 -7.94 7.83
N LYS A 109 -7.28 -9.24 7.80
CA LYS A 109 -6.30 -10.09 8.48
C LYS A 109 -5.15 -10.46 7.56
N ILE A 110 -4.41 -9.48 7.10
CA ILE A 110 -3.32 -9.76 6.19
C ILE A 110 -2.01 -9.87 6.95
N GLY A 111 -1.18 -10.82 6.53
CA GLY A 111 0.15 -10.99 7.11
C GLY A 111 0.17 -11.36 8.56
N ARG A 112 -0.96 -11.79 9.13
CA ARG A 112 -1.00 -12.17 10.51
C ARG A 112 -1.00 -13.66 10.62
N ALA A 113 -0.22 -14.12 11.48
CA ALA A 113 -0.25 -15.51 11.76
C ALA A 113 -1.47 -15.72 12.57
N HIS A 114 -2.24 -15.52 12.62
CA HIS A 114 -3.26 -15.64 13.36
C HIS A 114 -3.00 -15.73 14.49
N VAL A 115 -3.26 -15.30 14.88
CA VAL A 115 -2.95 -15.17 16.10
C VAL A 115 -3.94 -15.70 16.86
#